data_e36736858b2bbc45151b3400bfe77d52
#
_entry.id   e36736858b2bbc45151b3400bfe77d52
#
_cell.length_a   1.000
_cell.length_b   1.000
_cell.length_c   1.000
_cell.angle_alpha   90.00
_cell.angle_beta   90.00
_cell.angle_gamma   90.00
#
_symmetry.space_group_name_H-M   'P 1'
#
loop_
_entity.id
_entity.type
_entity.pdbx_description
1 polymer ?
#
loop_
_entity_poly.entity_id
_entity_poly.type
_entity_poly.pdbx_seq_one_letter_code
_entity_poly.pdbx_strand_id
1 'polypeptide(L)'
;MPTLNSIFRKKHIISGLIFCAFASFQVSAQTFPMEKGATRLVQTKEKIDTIFVSSPNVADYEILDDNTFIIYAKDEGRAEVTSFGADGRPLTSDTVNVDSVVGGITDTNNQLKARFPNSNLSVKKVGKAYVIEGKAKT
;
A
#
# COMPACT_ATOMS: atom_id res chain seq x y z
N MET A 1 12.67 7.55 70.38
CA MET A 1 11.80 8.48 69.69
C MET A 1 11.85 8.17 68.21
N PRO A 2 11.03 7.29 67.81
CA PRO A 2 11.29 6.72 66.52
C PRO A 2 10.24 7.06 65.52
N THR A 3 9.94 8.16 65.13
CA THR A 3 8.75 8.25 64.27
C THR A 3 8.87 9.16 63.07
N LEU A 4 10.01 9.81 62.94
CA LEU A 4 10.26 10.61 61.74
C LEU A 4 10.57 9.82 60.50
N ASN A 5 11.11 8.62 60.66
CA ASN A 5 11.46 7.77 59.49
C ASN A 5 10.29 7.06 58.85
N SER A 6 9.17 6.91 59.57
CA SER A 6 8.00 6.25 58.99
C SER A 6 7.15 7.18 58.13
N ILE A 7 7.25 8.45 58.31
CA ILE A 7 6.50 9.45 57.56
C ILE A 7 7.14 9.70 56.18
N PHE A 8 8.46 9.59 56.08
CA PHE A 8 9.19 9.77 54.83
C PHE A 8 9.05 8.60 53.87
N ARG A 9 8.78 7.39 54.40
CA ARG A 9 8.58 6.20 53.54
C ARG A 9 7.30 6.22 52.71
N LYS A 10 6.29 6.94 53.13
CA LYS A 10 5.00 7.00 52.43
C LYS A 10 4.97 8.01 51.26
N LYS A 11 5.94 8.90 51.20
CA LYS A 11 5.94 9.94 50.15
C LYS A 11 6.60 9.49 48.84
N HIS A 12 7.33 8.40 48.84
CA HIS A 12 8.03 7.93 47.66
C HIS A 12 7.21 6.95 46.80
N ILE A 13 6.02 6.55 47.28
CA ILE A 13 5.19 5.56 46.57
C ILE A 13 4.25 6.23 45.56
N ILE A 14 4.15 7.55 45.54
CA ILE A 14 3.23 8.30 44.68
C ILE A 14 3.95 8.86 43.42
N SER A 15 5.17 8.48 43.20
CA SER A 15 5.75 8.61 41.86
C SER A 15 5.11 7.56 40.94
N GLY A 16 3.79 7.72 40.75
CA GLY A 16 3.06 6.93 39.80
C GLY A 16 3.67 7.17 38.42
N LEU A 17 4.29 6.14 37.87
CA LEU A 17 4.54 6.07 36.45
C LEU A 17 3.18 6.22 35.77
N ILE A 18 2.87 7.45 35.36
CA ILE A 18 1.85 7.68 34.34
C ILE A 18 2.48 7.21 33.04
N PHE A 19 2.36 5.93 32.79
CA PHE A 19 2.63 5.35 31.50
C PHE A 19 1.50 5.83 30.58
N CYS A 20 1.68 7.01 29.98
CA CYS A 20 0.88 7.38 28.82
C CYS A 20 1.21 6.37 27.72
N ALA A 21 0.45 5.30 27.68
CA ALA A 21 0.40 4.44 26.51
C ALA A 21 -0.16 5.29 25.37
N PHE A 22 0.73 5.94 24.63
CA PHE A 22 0.39 6.46 23.32
C PHE A 22 0.11 5.24 22.46
N ALA A 23 -1.17 4.93 22.27
CA ALA A 23 -1.58 4.00 21.24
C ALA A 23 -1.18 4.63 19.91
N SER A 24 -0.02 4.25 19.42
CA SER A 24 0.41 4.60 18.08
C SER A 24 -0.47 3.85 17.11
N PHE A 25 -1.48 4.52 16.58
CA PHE A 25 -2.25 4.01 15.45
C PHE A 25 -1.33 4.00 14.23
N GLN A 26 -0.73 2.85 13.98
CA GLN A 26 0.07 2.65 12.79
C GLN A 26 -0.87 2.27 11.65
N VAL A 27 -1.02 3.17 10.69
CA VAL A 27 -1.60 2.84 9.39
C VAL A 27 -0.50 2.17 8.57
N SER A 28 -0.68 0.91 8.24
CA SER A 28 0.23 0.21 7.34
C SER A 28 0.07 0.76 5.94
N ALA A 29 1.10 1.44 5.45
CA ALA A 29 1.20 1.78 4.04
C ALA A 29 1.44 0.51 3.23
N GLN A 30 0.57 0.22 2.27
CA GLN A 30 0.70 -0.92 1.37
C GLN A 30 0.98 -0.45 -0.05
N THR A 31 1.80 -1.21 -0.75
CA THR A 31 2.10 -0.93 -2.17
C THR A 31 1.50 -2.03 -3.04
N PHE A 32 0.73 -1.62 -4.04
CA PHE A 32 0.05 -2.53 -4.95
C PHE A 32 0.44 -2.24 -6.39
N PRO A 33 0.88 -3.25 -7.12
CA PRO A 33 0.95 -3.18 -8.57
C PRO A 33 -0.47 -3.27 -9.15
N MET A 34 -0.80 -2.41 -10.10
CA MET A 34 -2.05 -2.44 -10.84
C MET A 34 -1.77 -2.31 -12.33
N GLU A 35 -2.54 -3.00 -13.14
CA GLU A 35 -2.53 -2.77 -14.58
C GLU A 35 -3.43 -1.60 -14.94
N LYS A 36 -3.12 -0.91 -16.03
CA LYS A 36 -3.97 0.15 -16.56
C LYS A 36 -5.39 -0.38 -16.83
N GLY A 37 -6.39 0.28 -16.27
CA GLY A 37 -7.81 -0.12 -16.33
C GLY A 37 -8.25 -1.09 -15.24
N ALA A 38 -7.35 -1.55 -14.38
CA ALA A 38 -7.71 -2.40 -13.25
C ALA A 38 -8.36 -1.59 -12.13
N THR A 39 -9.15 -2.27 -11.31
CA THR A 39 -9.81 -1.71 -10.14
C THR A 39 -9.46 -2.49 -8.89
N ARG A 40 -9.46 -1.80 -7.75
CA ARG A 40 -9.21 -2.38 -6.43
C ARG A 40 -10.25 -1.89 -5.43
N LEU A 41 -10.88 -2.82 -4.75
CA LEU A 41 -11.81 -2.52 -3.66
C LEU A 41 -11.02 -2.30 -2.36
N VAL A 42 -11.31 -1.20 -1.66
CA VAL A 42 -10.75 -0.88 -0.34
C VAL A 42 -11.89 -0.72 0.65
N GLN A 43 -11.77 -1.42 1.78
CA GLN A 43 -12.71 -1.31 2.89
C GLN A 43 -12.00 -0.74 4.11
N THR A 44 -12.66 0.18 4.80
CA THR A 44 -12.22 0.79 6.05
C THR A 44 -13.04 0.29 7.23
N LYS A 45 -12.46 0.35 8.42
CA LYS A 45 -13.18 -0.01 9.65
C LYS A 45 -14.12 1.08 10.13
N GLU A 46 -13.78 2.33 9.81
CA GLU A 46 -14.54 3.52 10.21
C GLU A 46 -15.04 4.24 8.96
N LYS A 47 -16.03 5.11 9.16
CA LYS A 47 -16.60 5.91 8.09
C LYS A 47 -15.55 6.81 7.43
N ILE A 48 -15.52 6.80 6.12
CA ILE A 48 -14.65 7.63 5.28
C ILE A 48 -15.25 9.05 5.25
N ASP A 49 -14.43 10.03 5.58
CA ASP A 49 -14.77 11.45 5.43
C ASP A 49 -14.14 12.04 4.17
N THR A 50 -12.87 11.79 3.96
CA THR A 50 -12.09 12.35 2.85
C THR A 50 -11.14 11.32 2.27
N ILE A 51 -10.93 11.38 0.95
CA ILE A 51 -9.90 10.61 0.25
C ILE A 51 -8.99 11.57 -0.50
N PHE A 52 -7.69 11.41 -0.32
CA PHE A 52 -6.65 12.13 -1.01
C PHE A 52 -5.96 11.24 -2.03
N VAL A 53 -5.75 11.77 -3.23
CA VAL A 53 -4.97 11.11 -4.29
C VAL A 53 -3.86 12.04 -4.74
N SER A 54 -2.61 11.57 -4.68
CA SER A 54 -1.43 12.38 -5.04
C SER A 54 -1.31 12.65 -6.53
N SER A 55 -1.76 11.72 -7.37
CA SER A 55 -1.67 11.80 -8.83
C SER A 55 -2.96 11.31 -9.49
N PRO A 56 -3.98 12.19 -9.60
CA PRO A 56 -5.30 11.81 -10.16
C PRO A 56 -5.26 11.36 -11.62
N ASN A 57 -4.21 11.70 -12.35
CA ASN A 57 -3.99 11.21 -13.72
C ASN A 57 -3.57 9.74 -13.78
N VAL A 58 -2.93 9.24 -12.73
CA VAL A 58 -2.44 7.87 -12.63
C VAL A 58 -3.49 6.94 -12.06
N ALA A 59 -4.11 7.32 -10.95
CA ALA A 59 -5.18 6.58 -10.30
C ALA A 59 -6.20 7.54 -9.71
N ASP A 60 -7.42 7.10 -9.61
CA ASP A 60 -8.51 7.87 -9.01
C ASP A 60 -9.40 6.91 -8.19
N TYR A 61 -10.41 7.45 -7.54
CA TYR A 61 -11.28 6.67 -6.67
C TYR A 61 -12.75 6.99 -6.89
N GLU A 62 -13.61 6.09 -6.43
CA GLU A 62 -15.03 6.29 -6.32
C GLU A 62 -15.55 5.70 -5.01
N ILE A 63 -16.30 6.47 -4.23
CA ILE A 63 -16.89 6.02 -2.96
C ILE A 63 -18.17 5.27 -3.27
N LEU A 64 -18.27 4.02 -2.78
CA LEU A 64 -19.43 3.16 -2.95
C LEU A 64 -20.40 3.26 -1.77
N ASP A 65 -19.86 3.33 -0.56
CA ASP A 65 -20.63 3.49 0.68
C ASP A 65 -19.76 4.16 1.78
N ASP A 66 -20.28 4.28 2.98
CA ASP A 66 -19.61 4.95 4.09
C ASP A 66 -18.23 4.37 4.44
N ASN A 67 -17.97 3.10 4.12
CA ASN A 67 -16.76 2.37 4.49
C ASN A 67 -16.02 1.76 3.31
N THR A 68 -16.52 1.94 2.10
CA THR A 68 -15.97 1.24 0.93
C THR A 68 -15.77 2.19 -0.24
N PHE A 69 -14.60 2.10 -0.85
CA PHE A 69 -14.31 2.80 -2.10
C PHE A 69 -13.50 1.92 -3.04
N ILE A 70 -13.53 2.25 -4.31
CA ILE A 70 -12.68 1.62 -5.32
C ILE A 70 -11.62 2.58 -5.80
N ILE A 71 -10.45 2.03 -6.05
CA ILE A 71 -9.35 2.69 -6.75
C ILE A 71 -9.33 2.14 -8.16
N TYR A 72 -9.24 3.00 -9.17
CA TYR A 72 -9.07 2.57 -10.55
C TYR A 72 -7.81 3.18 -11.17
N ALA A 73 -7.06 2.34 -11.87
CA ALA A 73 -5.82 2.71 -12.53
C ALA A 73 -6.11 3.33 -13.89
N LYS A 74 -5.68 4.58 -14.10
CA LYS A 74 -5.96 5.36 -15.32
C LYS A 74 -4.81 5.35 -16.29
N ASP A 75 -3.60 5.58 -15.80
CA ASP A 75 -2.40 5.68 -16.62
C ASP A 75 -1.16 5.24 -15.84
N GLU A 76 -0.07 5.01 -16.57
CA GLU A 76 1.20 4.58 -15.97
C GLU A 76 1.74 5.61 -14.97
N GLY A 77 2.33 5.11 -13.89
CA GLY A 77 2.94 5.93 -12.88
C GLY A 77 2.68 5.43 -11.46
N ARG A 78 2.90 6.30 -10.51
CA ARG A 78 2.70 6.04 -9.09
C ARG A 78 1.74 7.06 -8.52
N ALA A 79 0.78 6.58 -7.73
CA ALA A 79 -0.13 7.41 -6.97
C ALA A 79 -0.27 6.90 -5.54
N GLU A 80 -0.38 7.82 -4.60
CA GLU A 80 -0.76 7.52 -3.23
C GLU A 80 -2.24 7.84 -3.04
N VAL A 81 -2.96 6.92 -2.43
CA VAL A 81 -4.37 7.05 -2.10
C VAL A 81 -4.54 6.86 -0.60
N THR A 82 -4.93 7.91 0.09
CA THR A 82 -5.11 7.90 1.54
C THR A 82 -6.53 8.27 1.89
N SER A 83 -7.19 7.44 2.67
CA SER A 83 -8.51 7.74 3.22
C SER A 83 -8.40 8.24 4.66
N PHE A 84 -9.25 9.20 5.02
CA PHE A 84 -9.30 9.84 6.33
C PHE A 84 -10.68 9.73 6.94
N GLY A 85 -10.73 9.55 8.25
CA GLY A 85 -11.94 9.65 9.05
C GLY A 85 -12.31 11.09 9.39
N ALA A 86 -13.47 11.29 10.01
CA ALA A 86 -13.99 12.61 10.39
C ALA A 86 -13.08 13.38 11.38
N ASP A 87 -12.26 12.67 12.13
CA ASP A 87 -11.28 13.25 13.06
C ASP A 87 -9.93 13.59 12.38
N GLY A 88 -9.83 13.41 11.07
CA GLY A 88 -8.62 13.67 10.28
C GLY A 88 -7.54 12.59 10.40
N ARG A 89 -7.83 11.47 11.08
CA ARG A 89 -6.89 10.33 11.12
C ARG A 89 -6.91 9.54 9.82
N PRO A 90 -5.76 9.09 9.32
CA PRO A 90 -5.72 8.21 8.16
C PRO A 90 -6.29 6.83 8.53
N LEU A 91 -7.20 6.33 7.70
CA LEU A 91 -7.80 5.01 7.83
C LEU A 91 -7.04 3.98 6.99
N THR A 92 -6.68 4.34 5.76
CA THR A 92 -5.84 3.54 4.87
C THR A 92 -4.83 4.43 4.16
N SER A 93 -3.70 3.86 3.80
CA SER A 93 -2.68 4.52 2.98
C SER A 93 -2.13 3.51 1.99
N ASP A 94 -2.51 3.66 0.74
CA ASP A 94 -2.16 2.75 -0.33
C ASP A 94 -1.32 3.45 -1.38
N THR A 95 -0.21 2.83 -1.76
CA THR A 95 0.57 3.26 -2.92
C THR A 95 0.22 2.36 -4.10
N VAL A 96 -0.26 2.95 -5.16
CA VAL A 96 -0.59 2.26 -6.40
C VAL A 96 0.51 2.51 -7.42
N ASN A 97 1.14 1.45 -7.88
CA ASN A 97 2.05 1.48 -9.02
C ASN A 97 1.28 0.95 -10.24
N VAL A 98 0.93 1.84 -11.13
CA VAL A 98 0.31 1.47 -12.41
C VAL A 98 1.41 1.25 -13.42
N ASP A 99 1.64 -0.02 -13.73
CA ASP A 99 2.59 -0.38 -14.75
C ASP A 99 1.88 -0.45 -16.10
N SER A 100 2.56 0.04 -17.12
CA SER A 100 2.30 -0.47 -18.45
C SER A 100 2.66 -1.95 -18.43
N VAL A 101 2.06 -2.69 -19.31
CA VAL A 101 2.31 -4.13 -19.54
C VAL A 101 3.81 -4.51 -19.64
N VAL A 102 4.72 -3.54 -19.56
CA VAL A 102 6.18 -3.72 -19.52
C VAL A 102 6.64 -4.51 -18.30
N GLY A 103 6.03 -4.31 -17.13
CA GLY A 103 6.35 -5.11 -15.93
C GLY A 103 6.02 -6.58 -16.13
N GLY A 104 4.86 -6.88 -16.69
CA GLY A 104 4.46 -8.24 -17.03
C GLY A 104 5.36 -8.90 -18.09
N ILE A 105 5.87 -8.13 -19.06
CA ILE A 105 6.84 -8.63 -20.04
C ILE A 105 8.17 -9.01 -19.39
N THR A 106 8.67 -8.19 -18.47
CA THR A 106 9.92 -8.49 -17.76
C THR A 106 9.79 -9.77 -16.94
N ASP A 107 8.70 -9.92 -16.22
CA ASP A 107 8.42 -11.12 -15.44
C ASP A 107 8.25 -12.34 -16.32
N THR A 108 7.54 -12.21 -17.44
CA THR A 108 7.38 -13.29 -18.42
C THR A 108 8.72 -13.70 -19.01
N ASN A 109 9.58 -12.74 -19.36
CA ASN A 109 10.91 -13.03 -19.88
C ASN A 109 11.80 -13.72 -18.83
N ASN A 110 11.71 -13.33 -17.57
CA ASN A 110 12.43 -13.99 -16.48
C ASN A 110 11.94 -15.43 -16.27
N GLN A 111 10.65 -15.66 -16.33
CA GLN A 111 10.06 -17.01 -16.26
C GLN A 111 10.46 -17.88 -17.46
N LEU A 112 10.49 -17.31 -18.67
CA LEU A 112 10.95 -18.01 -19.85
C LEU A 112 12.42 -18.43 -19.74
N LYS A 113 13.29 -17.55 -19.26
CA LYS A 113 14.69 -17.88 -19.00
C LYS A 113 14.87 -18.96 -17.95
N ALA A 114 14.06 -18.94 -16.89
CA ALA A 114 14.12 -19.93 -15.83
C ALA A 114 13.65 -21.32 -16.31
N ARG A 115 12.60 -21.37 -17.14
CA ARG A 115 12.06 -22.64 -17.66
C ARG A 115 12.84 -23.20 -18.83
N PHE A 116 13.40 -22.35 -19.67
CA PHE A 116 14.10 -22.70 -20.89
C PHE A 116 15.49 -22.07 -20.96
N PRO A 117 16.41 -22.44 -20.05
CA PRO A 117 17.72 -21.76 -19.94
C PRO A 117 18.57 -21.90 -21.20
N ASN A 118 18.32 -22.92 -22.01
CA ASN A 118 19.05 -23.16 -23.26
C ASN A 118 18.38 -22.56 -24.50
N SER A 119 17.25 -21.89 -24.32
CA SER A 119 16.50 -21.26 -25.40
C SER A 119 16.62 -19.74 -25.30
N ASN A 120 16.76 -19.08 -26.44
CA ASN A 120 16.81 -17.62 -26.51
C ASN A 120 15.43 -17.07 -26.87
N LEU A 121 14.49 -17.16 -25.91
CA LEU A 121 13.12 -16.70 -26.08
C LEU A 121 12.92 -15.36 -25.36
N SER A 122 12.28 -14.43 -26.02
CA SER A 122 11.89 -13.15 -25.42
C SER A 122 10.56 -12.65 -25.96
N VAL A 123 9.79 -12.00 -25.11
CA VAL A 123 8.55 -11.31 -25.47
C VAL A 123 8.85 -9.82 -25.55
N LYS A 124 8.41 -9.19 -26.62
CA LYS A 124 8.50 -7.72 -26.85
C LYS A 124 7.14 -7.15 -27.17
N LYS A 125 6.92 -5.90 -26.76
CA LYS A 125 5.76 -5.14 -27.20
C LYS A 125 6.13 -4.31 -28.41
N VAL A 126 5.38 -4.46 -29.48
CA VAL A 126 5.51 -3.66 -30.69
C VAL A 126 4.16 -2.98 -30.97
N GLY A 127 4.09 -1.67 -30.69
CA GLY A 127 2.83 -0.94 -30.77
C GLY A 127 1.79 -1.47 -29.77
N LYS A 128 0.66 -1.97 -30.28
CA LYS A 128 -0.41 -2.59 -29.47
C LYS A 128 -0.33 -4.12 -29.41
N ALA A 129 0.65 -4.73 -30.09
CA ALA A 129 0.80 -6.18 -30.19
C ALA A 129 1.99 -6.68 -29.37
N TYR A 130 1.93 -7.97 -28.98
CA TYR A 130 3.03 -8.69 -28.37
C TYR A 130 3.65 -9.64 -29.39
N VAL A 131 4.97 -9.62 -29.48
CA VAL A 131 5.73 -10.48 -30.37
C VAL A 131 6.65 -11.36 -29.54
N ILE A 132 6.62 -12.68 -29.83
CA ILE A 132 7.55 -13.64 -29.26
C ILE A 132 8.66 -13.86 -30.28
N GLU A 133 9.89 -13.53 -29.88
CA GLU A 133 11.08 -13.75 -30.69
C GLU A 133 12.00 -14.77 -30.04
N GLY A 134 12.70 -15.51 -30.84
CA GLY A 134 13.77 -16.37 -30.36
C GLY A 134 13.88 -17.70 -31.06
N LYS A 135 14.90 -18.45 -30.66
CA LYS A 135 15.13 -19.81 -31.14
C LYS A 135 14.99 -20.77 -29.96
N ALA A 136 14.04 -21.72 -30.07
CA ALA A 136 13.99 -22.84 -29.16
C ALA A 136 15.01 -23.88 -29.59
N LYS A 137 15.87 -24.34 -28.68
CA LYS A 137 16.66 -25.56 -28.90
C LYS A 137 15.75 -26.75 -28.64
N THR A 138 15.51 -27.48 -29.68
CA THR A 138 14.91 -28.82 -29.61
C THR A 138 15.96 -29.83 -29.23
#